data_8e8ab06bd87b8e21cb6ef216eb593618
#
_entry.id   8e8ab06bd87b8e21cb6ef216eb593618
#
_cell.length_a   1.000
_cell.length_b   1.000
_cell.length_c   1.000
_cell.angle_alpha   90.00
_cell.angle_beta   90.00
_cell.angle_gamma   90.00
#
_symmetry.space_group_name_H-M   'P 1'
#
loop_
_entity.id
_entity.type
_entity.pdbx_description
1 polymer ?
#
loop_
_entity_poly.entity_id
_entity_poly.type
_entity_poly.pdbx_seq_one_letter_code
_entity_poly.pdbx_strand_id
1 'polypeptide(L)' 'MRSAERIDKFLEEFGKLWKENAQDWRFGQLIINFFGALEHDPWFYEEDEMLKAFKEYWKNLKGE' A
#
# COMPACT_ATOMS: atom_id res chain seq x y z
N MET A 1 -15.48 -17.44 -1.39
CA MET A 1 -14.01 -17.60 -1.29
C MET A 1 -13.30 -16.58 -2.20
N ARG A 2 -12.26 -15.95 -1.70
CA ARG A 2 -11.51 -14.96 -2.49
C ARG A 2 -10.57 -15.65 -3.47
N SER A 3 -10.43 -15.04 -4.64
CA SER A 3 -9.52 -15.56 -5.67
C SER A 3 -8.06 -15.32 -5.27
N ALA A 4 -7.20 -16.30 -5.54
CA ALA A 4 -5.76 -16.15 -5.30
C ALA A 4 -5.15 -15.12 -6.26
N GLU A 5 -5.80 -14.86 -7.38
CA GLU A 5 -5.33 -13.88 -8.36
C GLU A 5 -5.27 -12.47 -7.80
N ARG A 6 -6.12 -12.16 -6.81
CA ARG A 6 -6.11 -10.86 -6.16
C ARG A 6 -4.77 -10.57 -5.48
N ILE A 7 -4.12 -11.63 -4.99
CA ILE A 7 -2.83 -11.53 -4.32
C ILE A 7 -1.75 -11.14 -5.31
N ASP A 8 -1.71 -11.81 -6.45
CA ASP A 8 -0.73 -11.53 -7.49
C ASP A 8 -0.86 -10.10 -8.00
N LYS A 9 -2.08 -9.68 -8.28
CA LYS A 9 -2.36 -8.33 -8.75
C LYS A 9 -1.97 -7.29 -7.70
N PHE A 10 -2.31 -7.56 -6.44
CA PHE A 10 -1.97 -6.66 -5.34
C PHE A 10 -0.46 -6.50 -5.23
N LEU A 11 0.28 -7.60 -5.21
CA LEU A 11 1.73 -7.56 -5.04
C LEU A 11 2.42 -6.84 -6.21
N GLU A 12 1.92 -7.03 -7.42
CA GLU A 12 2.46 -6.36 -8.60
C GLU A 12 2.30 -4.85 -8.49
N GLU A 13 1.10 -4.39 -8.19
CA GLU A 13 0.80 -2.96 -8.06
C GLU A 13 1.50 -2.34 -6.84
N PHE A 14 1.48 -3.05 -5.73
CA PHE A 14 2.12 -2.60 -4.50
C PHE A 14 3.62 -2.42 -4.70
N GLY A 15 4.26 -3.41 -5.32
CA GLY A 15 5.69 -3.35 -5.61
C GLY A 15 6.05 -2.21 -6.54
N LYS A 16 5.22 -1.98 -7.54
CA LYS A 16 5.42 -0.88 -8.49
C LYS A 16 5.38 0.47 -7.77
N LEU A 17 4.39 0.67 -6.94
CA LEU A 17 4.24 1.92 -6.19
C LEU A 17 5.39 2.13 -5.21
N TRP A 18 5.85 1.07 -4.58
CA TRP A 18 6.99 1.13 -3.67
C TRP A 18 8.25 1.57 -4.43
N LYS A 19 8.54 0.94 -5.56
CA LYS A 19 9.71 1.27 -6.38
C LYS A 19 9.67 2.72 -6.87
N GLU A 20 8.50 3.18 -7.26
CA GLU A 20 8.35 4.54 -7.79
C GLU A 20 8.51 5.62 -6.72
N ASN A 21 8.14 5.32 -5.48
CA ASN A 21 8.04 6.34 -4.44
C ASN A 21 9.08 6.25 -3.33
N ALA A 22 9.52 5.06 -2.97
CA ALA A 22 10.41 4.91 -1.82
C ALA A 22 11.30 3.67 -1.97
N GLN A 23 12.01 3.59 -3.09
CA GLN A 23 12.86 2.46 -3.42
C GLN A 23 13.87 2.12 -2.30
N ASP A 24 14.36 3.13 -1.61
CA ASP A 24 15.37 2.95 -0.57
C ASP A 24 14.83 2.60 0.81
N TRP A 25 13.52 2.63 0.99
CA TRP A 25 12.92 2.26 2.26
C TRP A 25 12.94 0.75 2.43
N ARG A 26 13.25 0.29 3.62
CA ARG A 26 13.12 -1.12 3.96
C ARG A 26 11.63 -1.43 4.14
N PHE A 27 11.28 -2.68 3.91
CA PHE A 27 9.88 -3.10 4.00
C PHE A 27 9.24 -2.74 5.34
N GLY A 28 9.93 -2.97 6.44
CA GLY A 28 9.40 -2.64 7.77
C GLY A 28 9.10 -1.16 7.93
N GLN A 29 10.00 -0.30 7.44
CA GLN A 29 9.79 1.14 7.47
C GLN A 29 8.56 1.54 6.67
N LEU A 30 8.44 0.97 5.47
CA LEU A 30 7.32 1.23 4.59
C LEU A 30 5.99 0.87 5.25
N ILE A 31 5.91 -0.33 5.79
CA ILE A 31 4.67 -0.84 6.37
C ILE A 31 4.27 -0.07 7.63
N ILE A 32 5.22 0.18 8.52
CA ILE A 32 4.92 0.92 9.75
C ILE A 32 4.46 2.35 9.44
N ASN A 33 5.14 3.01 8.53
CA ASN A 33 4.79 4.38 8.14
C ASN A 33 3.44 4.44 7.44
N PHE A 34 3.22 3.53 6.47
CA PHE A 34 1.99 3.50 5.72
C PHE A 34 0.80 3.13 6.60
N PHE A 35 0.93 2.06 7.38
CA PHE A 35 -0.16 1.62 8.25
C PHE A 35 -0.48 2.67 9.32
N GLY A 36 0.53 3.40 9.78
CA GLY A 36 0.32 4.48 10.74
C GLY A 36 -0.49 5.64 10.19
N ALA A 37 -0.54 5.77 8.87
CA ALA A 37 -1.29 6.83 8.20
C ALA A 37 -2.72 6.42 7.83
N LEU A 38 -3.09 5.14 8.01
CA LEU A 38 -4.43 4.66 7.70
C LEU A 38 -5.44 5.16 8.72
N GLU A 39 -6.65 5.47 8.25
CA GLU A 39 -7.74 5.91 9.11
C GLU A 39 -8.38 4.75 9.87
N HIS A 40 -8.31 3.56 9.31
CA HIS A 40 -8.93 2.37 9.87
C HIS A 40 -7.92 1.26 10.04
N ASP A 41 -8.28 0.25 10.83
CA ASP A 41 -7.45 -0.92 11.06
C ASP A 41 -7.17 -1.63 9.73
N PRO A 42 -5.88 -1.83 9.36
CA PRO A 42 -5.55 -2.48 8.10
C PRO A 42 -6.10 -3.90 7.96
N TRP A 43 -6.44 -4.54 9.08
CA TRP A 43 -7.04 -5.87 9.09
C TRP A 43 -8.31 -5.96 8.22
N PHE A 44 -9.07 -4.88 8.16
CA PHE A 44 -10.38 -4.86 7.50
C PHE A 44 -10.35 -4.39 6.05
N TYR A 45 -9.20 -4.02 5.53
CA TYR A 45 -9.10 -3.55 4.14
C TYR A 45 -9.05 -4.72 3.16
N GLU A 46 -9.86 -4.63 2.10
CA GLU A 46 -9.71 -5.51 0.96
C GLU A 46 -8.52 -5.01 0.14
N GLU A 47 -7.95 -5.85 -0.74
CA GLU A 47 -6.73 -5.52 -1.46
C GLU A 47 -6.87 -4.29 -2.35
N ASP A 48 -8.01 -4.11 -3.01
CA ASP A 48 -8.24 -2.94 -3.85
C ASP A 48 -8.36 -1.66 -3.01
N GLU A 49 -8.98 -1.75 -1.84
CA GLU A 49 -9.06 -0.63 -0.90
C GLU A 49 -7.68 -0.29 -0.36
N MET A 50 -6.87 -1.29 -0.08
CA MET A 50 -5.51 -1.11 0.41
C MET A 50 -4.64 -0.43 -0.65
N LEU A 51 -4.76 -0.81 -1.92
CA LEU A 51 -4.03 -0.17 -2.99
C LEU A 51 -4.43 1.29 -3.16
N LYS A 52 -5.71 1.57 -3.06
CA LYS A 52 -6.21 2.94 -3.14
C LYS A 52 -5.63 3.78 -2.01
N ALA A 53 -5.64 3.25 -0.79
CA ALA A 53 -5.07 3.92 0.38
C ALA A 53 -3.57 4.16 0.20
N PHE A 54 -2.87 3.20 -0.39
CA PHE A 54 -1.44 3.29 -0.64
C PHE A 54 -1.12 4.41 -1.65
N LYS A 55 -1.91 4.52 -2.71
CA LYS A 55 -1.77 5.60 -3.69
C LYS A 55 -2.01 6.96 -3.04
N GLU A 56 -3.04 7.05 -2.22
CA GLU A 56 -3.37 8.27 -1.48
C GLU A 56 -2.24 8.66 -0.52
N TYR A 57 -1.64 7.67 0.13
CA TYR A 57 -0.53 7.88 1.05
C TYR A 57 0.62 8.62 0.36
N TRP A 58 1.03 8.14 -0.81
CA TRP A 58 2.13 8.78 -1.54
C TRP A 58 1.76 10.17 -2.03
N LYS A 59 0.54 10.34 -2.48
CA LYS A 59 0.03 11.62 -2.93
C LYS A 59 0.08 12.66 -1.81
N ASN A 60 -0.41 12.28 -0.64
CA ASN A 60 -0.43 13.16 0.53
C ASN A 60 0.98 13.47 1.02
N LEU A 61 1.87 12.49 0.98
CA LEU A 61 3.25 12.66 1.41
C LEU A 61 3.98 13.67 0.53
N LYS A 62 3.65 13.72 -0.75
CA LYS A 62 4.23 14.66 -1.70
C LYS A 62 3.58 16.05 -1.65
N GLY A 63 2.55 16.20 -0.88
CA GLY A 63 1.85 17.46 -0.75
C GLY A 63 0.91 17.79 -1.88
N GLU A 64 0.46 16.79 -2.61
CA GLU A 64 -0.48 16.96 -3.74
C GLU A 64 -1.91 16.73 -3.34
#